data_eee65466e7c8769f95d2c688f5235c9e
#
_entry.id   eee65466e7c8769f95d2c688f5235c9e
#
_cell.length_a   1.000
_cell.length_b   1.000
_cell.length_c   1.000
_cell.angle_alpha   90.00
_cell.angle_beta   90.00
_cell.angle_gamma   90.00
#
_symmetry.space_group_name_H-M   'P 1'
#
loop_
_entity.id
_entity.type
_entity.pdbx_description
1 polymer ?
#
loop_
_entity_poly.entity_id
_entity_poly.type
_entity_poly.pdbx_seq_one_letter_code
_entity_poly.pdbx_strand_id
1 'polypeptide(L)'
;TNASELNTIFDEIEKSETTTSAYTNVTMEDTLSDYVDLADNNYRVVAKDASGKVVSLTNVDYTLTYDASTKKFTVAFLKALAHNVTYTLEYNVKPTQKAYDEYAANLNAGKDGYDGVKGNANTDLPGNATSSNQPGFHTNDSACLTYTADGKTHECRENPYPHPVIQVVHSTLHVDKQWSGDGQKPESITVDIKQGNDTYKTVTLKSDDSGKWSTDVIIPAGAQKTYTVTEVEPDSHLWKASYRHKVGDKDLADGNAVTVPESTASQNATVVITNTLKQTMLTHAIGVQKKLKGRDWKDSDEFTFKLKADDSNPDAPMPASCKNQSACTVTVKRDSSDDHVAYFGDITYDAGEAEYTYLVTENAGNASAMYYSQAEYRVVVSVMKDGTSGEWKAVVESVTQLKTDYGAAGSNWDETQPMLFTNQYISASSLPLTGRMGAERWWQIAAGGVGVLALLAVAAADQWRRKKRLS
;
A
#
# COMPACT_ATOMS: atom_id res chain seq x y z
N THR A 1 -13.03 -28.55 -11.99
CA THR A 1 -13.77 -28.90 -13.20
C THR A 1 -13.50 -27.85 -14.23
N ASN A 2 -12.72 -28.20 -15.25
CA ASN A 2 -12.36 -27.28 -16.32
C ASN A 2 -13.62 -26.93 -17.10
N ALA A 3 -13.98 -25.65 -17.09
CA ALA A 3 -15.09 -25.10 -17.86
C ALA A 3 -14.75 -24.89 -19.35
N SER A 4 -13.71 -25.57 -19.84
CA SER A 4 -13.32 -25.50 -21.24
C SER A 4 -14.02 -26.62 -22.00
N GLU A 5 -14.87 -26.29 -22.90
CA GLU A 5 -15.54 -27.19 -23.86
C GLU A 5 -16.82 -27.82 -23.29
N LEU A 6 -17.88 -27.04 -23.24
CA LEU A 6 -19.21 -27.60 -23.24
C LEU A 6 -19.57 -28.03 -24.66
N ASN A 7 -19.61 -29.35 -24.89
CA ASN A 7 -20.28 -29.89 -26.06
C ASN A 7 -21.77 -29.65 -25.90
N THR A 8 -22.33 -28.76 -26.67
CA THR A 8 -23.77 -28.54 -26.68
C THR A 8 -24.39 -29.55 -27.60
N ILE A 9 -25.05 -30.52 -26.99
CA ILE A 9 -25.85 -31.52 -27.72
C ILE A 9 -27.30 -31.08 -27.61
N PHE A 10 -27.92 -30.79 -28.73
CA PHE A 10 -29.34 -30.54 -28.77
C PHE A 10 -30.14 -31.81 -28.60
N ASP A 11 -31.24 -31.69 -27.84
CA ASP A 11 -32.11 -32.82 -27.51
C ASP A 11 -32.63 -33.54 -28.75
N GLU A 12 -32.77 -34.82 -28.59
CA GLU A 12 -33.21 -35.76 -29.61
C GLU A 12 -34.55 -35.34 -30.22
N ILE A 13 -34.66 -35.40 -31.55
CA ILE A 13 -35.94 -35.33 -32.22
C ILE A 13 -36.60 -36.72 -32.09
N GLU A 14 -37.34 -36.95 -31.02
CA GLU A 14 -38.12 -38.16 -30.87
C GLU A 14 -39.32 -38.14 -31.81
N LYS A 15 -39.43 -39.21 -32.62
CA LYS A 15 -40.57 -39.43 -33.46
C LYS A 15 -41.63 -40.23 -32.71
N SER A 16 -42.84 -39.66 -32.59
CA SER A 16 -44.00 -40.39 -32.07
C SER A 16 -44.38 -41.55 -33.00
N GLU A 17 -44.56 -42.74 -32.41
CA GLU A 17 -44.75 -44.01 -33.14
C GLU A 17 -46.09 -44.17 -33.88
N THR A 18 -46.97 -43.18 -33.95
CA THR A 18 -48.37 -43.41 -34.33
C THR A 18 -48.79 -42.86 -35.68
N THR A 19 -47.91 -42.38 -36.55
CA THR A 19 -48.31 -41.87 -37.87
C THR A 19 -47.50 -42.45 -39.01
N THR A 20 -48.19 -42.88 -40.03
CA THR A 20 -47.66 -43.29 -41.34
C THR A 20 -47.10 -42.12 -42.16
N SER A 21 -47.22 -40.90 -41.68
CA SER A 21 -46.73 -39.66 -42.31
C SER A 21 -45.32 -39.33 -41.86
N ALA A 22 -44.40 -39.37 -42.81
CA ALA A 22 -43.04 -38.88 -42.55
C ALA A 22 -43.03 -37.37 -42.40
N TYR A 23 -42.27 -36.86 -41.44
CA TYR A 23 -41.99 -35.42 -41.36
C TYR A 23 -41.18 -34.99 -42.59
N THR A 24 -41.68 -33.98 -43.30
CA THR A 24 -41.07 -33.43 -44.51
C THR A 24 -40.74 -31.95 -44.36
N ASN A 25 -39.91 -31.41 -45.23
CA ASN A 25 -39.52 -30.00 -45.17
C ASN A 25 -38.97 -29.59 -43.79
N VAL A 26 -38.19 -30.49 -43.20
CA VAL A 26 -37.68 -30.28 -41.83
C VAL A 26 -36.48 -29.32 -41.89
N THR A 27 -36.56 -28.23 -41.13
CA THR A 27 -35.48 -27.28 -40.96
C THR A 27 -35.25 -27.06 -39.47
N MET A 28 -34.05 -27.31 -39.02
CA MET A 28 -33.59 -26.95 -37.66
C MET A 28 -32.83 -25.68 -37.76
N GLU A 29 -33.15 -24.72 -36.90
CA GLU A 29 -32.46 -23.44 -36.75
C GLU A 29 -31.97 -23.28 -35.30
N ASP A 30 -30.75 -22.76 -35.17
CA ASP A 30 -30.14 -22.50 -33.86
C ASP A 30 -29.28 -21.25 -33.95
N THR A 31 -29.56 -20.27 -33.11
CA THR A 31 -28.83 -19.00 -33.03
C THR A 31 -28.08 -18.92 -31.73
N LEU A 32 -26.75 -18.84 -31.78
CA LEU A 32 -25.91 -18.70 -30.63
C LEU A 32 -26.18 -17.35 -29.93
N SER A 33 -26.09 -17.36 -28.62
CA SER A 33 -26.19 -16.12 -27.81
C SER A 33 -24.90 -15.30 -27.90
N ASP A 34 -24.96 -14.08 -27.39
CA ASP A 34 -23.78 -13.21 -27.24
C ASP A 34 -22.78 -13.73 -26.18
N TYR A 35 -23.16 -14.69 -25.36
CA TYR A 35 -22.30 -15.23 -24.30
C TYR A 35 -21.36 -16.32 -24.77
N VAL A 36 -21.52 -16.81 -26.02
CA VAL A 36 -20.66 -17.83 -26.57
C VAL A 36 -20.22 -17.51 -28.01
N ASP A 37 -19.07 -18.05 -28.38
CA ASP A 37 -18.59 -18.19 -29.76
C ASP A 37 -18.30 -19.64 -30.03
N LEU A 38 -18.23 -20.04 -31.32
CA LEU A 38 -17.73 -21.35 -31.66
C LEU A 38 -16.30 -21.52 -31.15
N ALA A 39 -16.03 -22.65 -30.51
CA ALA A 39 -14.68 -22.99 -30.06
C ALA A 39 -13.80 -23.40 -31.26
N ASP A 40 -14.39 -24.00 -32.26
CA ASP A 40 -13.76 -24.44 -33.50
C ASP A 40 -14.79 -24.47 -34.65
N ASN A 41 -14.37 -24.88 -35.83
CA ASN A 41 -15.24 -25.04 -37.00
C ASN A 41 -15.71 -26.50 -37.17
N ASN A 42 -15.68 -27.30 -36.14
CA ASN A 42 -16.03 -28.71 -36.19
C ASN A 42 -17.49 -28.93 -35.77
N TYR A 43 -18.41 -28.52 -36.61
CA TYR A 43 -19.84 -28.71 -36.40
C TYR A 43 -20.42 -29.71 -37.48
N ARG A 44 -21.38 -30.53 -37.06
CA ARG A 44 -21.93 -31.60 -37.89
C ARG A 44 -23.34 -32.02 -37.44
N VAL A 45 -24.05 -32.67 -38.33
CA VAL A 45 -25.26 -33.42 -38.00
C VAL A 45 -24.90 -34.88 -37.80
N VAL A 46 -25.33 -35.43 -36.66
CA VAL A 46 -25.18 -36.85 -36.33
C VAL A 46 -26.54 -37.50 -36.30
N ALA A 47 -26.71 -38.64 -36.97
CA ALA A 47 -27.92 -39.44 -36.91
C ALA A 47 -27.65 -40.76 -36.19
N LYS A 48 -28.55 -41.19 -35.29
CA LYS A 48 -28.46 -42.46 -34.56
C LYS A 48 -29.79 -43.19 -34.62
N ASP A 49 -29.77 -44.52 -34.86
CA ASP A 49 -30.97 -45.36 -34.77
C ASP A 49 -31.37 -45.63 -33.33
N ALA A 50 -32.49 -46.29 -33.10
CA ALA A 50 -33.05 -46.62 -31.76
C ALA A 50 -32.08 -47.47 -30.90
N SER A 51 -31.08 -48.12 -31.51
CA SER A 51 -30.02 -48.85 -30.77
C SER A 51 -28.82 -47.98 -30.43
N GLY A 52 -28.81 -46.69 -30.82
CA GLY A 52 -27.69 -45.76 -30.66
C GLY A 52 -26.59 -45.92 -31.74
N LYS A 53 -26.78 -46.77 -32.73
CA LYS A 53 -25.83 -46.94 -33.83
C LYS A 53 -25.91 -45.78 -34.81
N VAL A 54 -24.75 -45.25 -35.19
CA VAL A 54 -24.65 -44.14 -36.15
C VAL A 54 -25.19 -44.54 -37.50
N VAL A 55 -26.10 -43.72 -38.03
CA VAL A 55 -26.63 -43.81 -39.38
C VAL A 55 -25.82 -42.82 -40.23
N SER A 56 -25.25 -43.31 -41.32
CA SER A 56 -24.45 -42.46 -42.22
C SER A 56 -25.36 -41.46 -42.95
N LEU A 57 -24.99 -40.18 -42.83
CA LEU A 57 -25.61 -39.07 -43.54
C LEU A 57 -24.65 -38.56 -44.63
N THR A 58 -25.20 -38.05 -45.72
CA THR A 58 -24.45 -37.46 -46.82
C THR A 58 -25.05 -36.10 -47.20
N ASN A 59 -24.37 -35.37 -48.06
CA ASN A 59 -24.82 -34.07 -48.56
C ASN A 59 -26.10 -34.10 -49.43
N VAL A 60 -26.62 -35.28 -49.75
CA VAL A 60 -27.91 -35.47 -50.40
C VAL A 60 -29.06 -35.70 -49.39
N ASP A 61 -28.73 -35.82 -48.12
CA ASP A 61 -29.71 -36.00 -47.04
C ASP A 61 -30.05 -34.67 -46.33
N TYR A 62 -29.07 -33.79 -46.22
CA TYR A 62 -29.24 -32.47 -45.59
C TYR A 62 -28.22 -31.44 -46.09
N THR A 63 -28.50 -30.16 -45.84
CA THR A 63 -27.53 -29.06 -45.89
C THR A 63 -27.33 -28.49 -44.50
N LEU A 64 -26.09 -28.12 -44.18
CA LEU A 64 -25.75 -27.45 -42.93
C LEU A 64 -24.98 -26.18 -43.25
N THR A 65 -25.46 -25.04 -42.79
CA THR A 65 -24.81 -23.73 -42.94
C THR A 65 -24.69 -23.05 -41.58
N TYR A 66 -23.63 -22.30 -41.42
CA TYR A 66 -23.43 -21.38 -40.31
C TYR A 66 -23.20 -19.97 -40.85
N ASP A 67 -24.06 -19.03 -40.49
CA ASP A 67 -23.87 -17.60 -40.76
C ASP A 67 -23.19 -16.93 -39.55
N ALA A 68 -21.93 -16.58 -39.69
CA ALA A 68 -21.14 -15.95 -38.63
C ALA A 68 -21.63 -14.53 -38.28
N SER A 69 -22.32 -13.86 -39.21
CA SER A 69 -22.83 -12.49 -38.92
C SER A 69 -24.03 -12.50 -37.99
N THR A 70 -24.86 -13.54 -38.07
CA THR A 70 -26.06 -13.74 -37.24
C THR A 70 -25.83 -14.84 -36.19
N LYS A 71 -24.66 -15.47 -36.18
CA LYS A 71 -24.34 -16.62 -35.32
C LYS A 71 -25.35 -17.77 -35.43
N LYS A 72 -25.92 -17.97 -36.62
CA LYS A 72 -27.03 -18.86 -36.84
C LYS A 72 -26.63 -20.11 -37.65
N PHE A 73 -26.96 -21.28 -37.11
CA PHE A 73 -26.97 -22.54 -37.81
C PHE A 73 -28.32 -22.76 -38.50
N THR A 74 -28.29 -23.31 -39.69
CA THR A 74 -29.47 -23.81 -40.38
C THR A 74 -29.15 -25.20 -40.92
N VAL A 75 -29.95 -26.19 -40.51
CA VAL A 75 -29.92 -27.55 -41.02
C VAL A 75 -31.21 -27.78 -41.79
N ALA A 76 -31.14 -27.89 -43.10
CA ALA A 76 -32.31 -28.24 -43.93
C ALA A 76 -32.19 -29.69 -44.39
N PHE A 77 -33.13 -30.52 -44.00
CA PHE A 77 -33.20 -31.92 -44.46
C PHE A 77 -33.87 -31.98 -45.83
N LEU A 78 -33.17 -32.56 -46.77
CA LEU A 78 -33.56 -32.67 -48.18
C LEU A 78 -34.50 -33.86 -48.46
N LYS A 79 -34.63 -34.74 -47.47
CA LYS A 79 -35.47 -35.92 -47.48
C LYS A 79 -36.36 -35.99 -46.23
N ALA A 80 -37.43 -36.72 -46.29
CA ALA A 80 -38.22 -37.03 -45.08
C ALA A 80 -37.32 -37.73 -44.06
N LEU A 81 -37.49 -37.37 -42.78
CA LEU A 81 -36.74 -37.99 -41.69
C LEU A 81 -37.13 -39.47 -41.53
N ALA A 82 -36.11 -40.31 -41.32
CA ALA A 82 -36.31 -41.73 -41.12
C ALA A 82 -37.00 -42.04 -39.78
N HIS A 83 -37.86 -43.05 -39.75
CA HIS A 83 -38.49 -43.53 -38.54
C HIS A 83 -37.45 -44.11 -37.57
N ASN A 84 -37.61 -43.86 -36.29
CA ASN A 84 -36.72 -44.29 -35.19
C ASN A 84 -35.24 -43.87 -35.38
N VAL A 85 -35.01 -42.70 -35.96
CA VAL A 85 -33.68 -42.09 -36.09
C VAL A 85 -33.69 -40.72 -35.41
N THR A 86 -32.76 -40.51 -34.51
CA THR A 86 -32.52 -39.21 -33.83
C THR A 86 -31.47 -38.45 -34.63
N TYR A 87 -31.75 -37.19 -34.95
CA TYR A 87 -30.85 -36.28 -35.64
C TYR A 87 -30.39 -35.19 -34.70
N THR A 88 -29.08 -35.02 -34.52
CA THR A 88 -28.51 -34.07 -33.55
C THR A 88 -27.54 -33.13 -34.29
N LEU A 89 -27.68 -31.81 -34.09
CA LEU A 89 -26.66 -30.84 -34.46
C LEU A 89 -25.63 -30.77 -33.30
N GLU A 90 -24.38 -31.09 -33.61
CA GLU A 90 -23.27 -31.04 -32.64
C GLU A 90 -22.29 -29.94 -33.02
N TYR A 91 -21.87 -29.12 -32.05
CA TYR A 91 -20.83 -28.11 -32.15
C TYR A 91 -20.24 -27.80 -30.77
N ASN A 92 -19.00 -27.24 -30.79
CA ASN A 92 -18.33 -26.82 -29.55
C ASN A 92 -18.40 -25.29 -29.38
N VAL A 93 -18.66 -24.83 -28.17
CA VAL A 93 -18.69 -23.41 -27.85
C VAL A 93 -17.69 -23.07 -26.72
N LYS A 94 -17.26 -21.82 -26.72
CA LYS A 94 -16.47 -21.21 -25.63
C LYS A 94 -17.13 -19.94 -25.18
N PRO A 95 -16.98 -19.55 -23.87
CA PRO A 95 -17.51 -18.30 -23.37
C PRO A 95 -16.86 -17.10 -24.09
N THR A 96 -17.67 -16.06 -24.34
CA THR A 96 -17.16 -14.75 -24.76
C THR A 96 -16.71 -13.93 -23.55
N GLN A 97 -15.95 -12.86 -23.78
CA GLN A 97 -15.58 -11.94 -22.70
C GLN A 97 -16.80 -11.32 -22.02
N LYS A 98 -17.90 -11.11 -22.76
CA LYS A 98 -19.17 -10.62 -22.22
C LYS A 98 -19.69 -11.48 -21.07
N ALA A 99 -19.59 -12.81 -21.17
CA ALA A 99 -20.03 -13.72 -20.10
C ALA A 99 -19.19 -13.52 -18.82
N TYR A 100 -17.88 -13.41 -18.93
CA TYR A 100 -17.01 -13.16 -17.78
C TYR A 100 -17.23 -11.76 -17.17
N ASP A 101 -17.39 -10.74 -18.01
CA ASP A 101 -17.58 -9.36 -17.55
C ASP A 101 -18.90 -9.21 -16.81
N GLU A 102 -19.99 -9.75 -17.33
CA GLU A 102 -21.32 -9.68 -16.71
C GLU A 102 -21.38 -10.48 -15.41
N TYR A 103 -20.78 -11.68 -15.39
CA TYR A 103 -20.66 -12.48 -14.17
C TYR A 103 -19.94 -11.73 -13.04
N ALA A 104 -18.79 -11.13 -13.34
CA ALA A 104 -18.02 -10.36 -12.38
C ALA A 104 -18.75 -9.07 -11.94
N ALA A 105 -19.44 -8.40 -12.86
CA ALA A 105 -20.22 -7.20 -12.56
C ALA A 105 -21.39 -7.50 -11.61
N ASN A 106 -22.12 -8.60 -11.83
CA ASN A 106 -23.19 -9.04 -10.96
C ASN A 106 -22.69 -9.34 -9.54
N LEU A 107 -21.58 -10.08 -9.40
CA LEU A 107 -20.97 -10.36 -8.11
C LEU A 107 -20.49 -9.09 -7.40
N ASN A 108 -19.88 -8.14 -8.12
CA ASN A 108 -19.47 -6.84 -7.57
C ASN A 108 -20.65 -5.96 -7.12
N ALA A 109 -21.83 -6.18 -7.70
CA ALA A 109 -23.08 -5.54 -7.30
C ALA A 109 -23.77 -6.25 -6.11
N GLY A 110 -23.17 -7.31 -5.56
CA GLY A 110 -23.74 -8.12 -4.49
C GLY A 110 -24.91 -9.02 -4.93
N LYS A 111 -24.99 -9.31 -6.24
CA LYS A 111 -25.99 -10.17 -6.84
C LYS A 111 -25.44 -11.58 -7.09
N ASP A 112 -26.32 -12.52 -7.48
CA ASP A 112 -25.89 -13.78 -8.07
C ASP A 112 -25.20 -13.50 -9.41
N GLY A 113 -24.09 -14.20 -9.69
CA GLY A 113 -23.32 -14.00 -10.92
C GLY A 113 -24.14 -14.18 -12.21
N TYR A 114 -25.21 -14.97 -12.16
CA TYR A 114 -26.15 -15.20 -13.27
C TYR A 114 -27.47 -14.44 -13.09
N ASP A 115 -27.49 -13.35 -12.30
CA ASP A 115 -28.70 -12.55 -12.11
C ASP A 115 -29.17 -11.96 -13.44
N GLY A 116 -30.47 -12.18 -13.76
CA GLY A 116 -31.09 -11.73 -15.01
C GLY A 116 -30.93 -12.65 -16.22
N VAL A 117 -30.02 -13.65 -16.16
CA VAL A 117 -29.74 -14.59 -17.25
C VAL A 117 -29.73 -16.04 -16.78
N LYS A 118 -30.41 -16.33 -15.68
CA LYS A 118 -30.44 -17.67 -15.10
C LYS A 118 -31.11 -18.67 -16.04
N GLY A 119 -30.37 -19.65 -16.46
CA GLY A 119 -30.87 -20.81 -17.16
C GLY A 119 -31.55 -21.81 -16.21
N ASN A 120 -32.53 -21.35 -15.40
CA ASN A 120 -33.25 -22.18 -14.47
C ASN A 120 -34.67 -22.43 -15.03
N ALA A 121 -35.03 -23.70 -15.23
CA ALA A 121 -36.31 -24.11 -15.77
C ALA A 121 -37.52 -23.50 -15.05
N ASN A 122 -37.42 -23.17 -13.77
CA ASN A 122 -38.50 -22.59 -12.97
C ASN A 122 -38.66 -21.09 -13.14
N THR A 123 -37.67 -20.40 -13.72
CA THR A 123 -37.66 -18.93 -13.92
C THR A 123 -37.66 -18.53 -15.39
N ASP A 124 -37.37 -19.47 -16.30
CA ASP A 124 -37.39 -19.21 -17.72
C ASP A 124 -38.81 -19.23 -18.26
N LEU A 125 -39.12 -18.35 -19.22
CA LEU A 125 -40.36 -18.36 -19.94
C LEU A 125 -40.45 -19.64 -20.82
N PRO A 126 -41.68 -20.09 -21.18
CA PRO A 126 -41.82 -21.16 -22.14
C PRO A 126 -41.04 -20.90 -23.42
N GLY A 127 -40.18 -21.82 -23.78
CA GLY A 127 -39.22 -21.70 -24.89
C GLY A 127 -37.84 -21.13 -24.49
N ASN A 128 -37.68 -20.67 -23.25
CA ASN A 128 -36.42 -20.22 -22.70
C ASN A 128 -35.90 -21.13 -21.58
N ALA A 129 -36.54 -22.27 -21.33
CA ALA A 129 -36.10 -23.22 -20.32
C ALA A 129 -34.71 -23.79 -20.66
N THR A 130 -33.89 -24.00 -19.63
CA THR A 130 -32.56 -24.61 -19.85
C THR A 130 -32.65 -26.13 -19.91
N SER A 131 -31.95 -26.76 -20.85
CA SER A 131 -31.84 -28.22 -20.97
C SER A 131 -31.07 -28.86 -19.80
N SER A 132 -30.16 -28.12 -19.16
CA SER A 132 -29.35 -28.59 -18.03
C SER A 132 -30.00 -28.39 -16.67
N ASN A 133 -31.03 -27.59 -16.59
CA ASN A 133 -31.70 -27.18 -15.35
C ASN A 133 -30.71 -26.61 -14.30
N GLN A 134 -29.68 -25.90 -14.75
CA GLN A 134 -28.64 -25.28 -13.92
C GLN A 134 -28.53 -23.79 -14.22
N PRO A 135 -28.10 -22.96 -13.24
CA PRO A 135 -27.83 -21.55 -13.48
C PRO A 135 -26.64 -21.43 -14.44
N GLY A 136 -26.70 -20.46 -15.35
CA GLY A 136 -25.65 -20.17 -16.29
C GLY A 136 -26.12 -19.20 -17.37
N PHE A 137 -25.23 -18.86 -18.29
CA PHE A 137 -25.57 -18.07 -19.47
C PHE A 137 -26.06 -19.02 -20.57
N HIS A 138 -27.19 -18.72 -21.21
CA HIS A 138 -27.68 -19.49 -22.33
C HIS A 138 -26.64 -19.50 -23.47
N THR A 139 -26.41 -20.66 -24.08
CA THR A 139 -25.51 -20.80 -25.23
C THR A 139 -26.17 -20.37 -26.53
N ASN A 140 -27.48 -20.32 -26.57
CA ASN A 140 -28.26 -19.89 -27.71
C ASN A 140 -29.44 -19.00 -27.32
N ASP A 141 -29.80 -18.06 -28.17
CA ASP A 141 -30.95 -17.17 -28.02
C ASP A 141 -32.23 -17.85 -28.53
N SER A 142 -32.10 -18.70 -29.50
CA SER A 142 -33.21 -19.47 -30.04
C SER A 142 -32.72 -20.76 -30.70
N ALA A 143 -33.43 -21.84 -30.45
CA ALA A 143 -33.28 -23.07 -31.18
C ALA A 143 -34.67 -23.67 -31.40
N CYS A 144 -34.96 -24.14 -32.61
CA CYS A 144 -36.31 -24.59 -32.94
C CYS A 144 -36.34 -25.40 -34.24
N LEU A 145 -37.50 -25.96 -34.50
CA LEU A 145 -37.79 -26.84 -35.60
C LEU A 145 -39.00 -26.33 -36.39
N THR A 146 -38.84 -26.25 -37.72
CA THR A 146 -39.95 -26.10 -38.68
C THR A 146 -40.09 -27.39 -39.45
N TYR A 147 -41.31 -27.91 -39.63
CA TYR A 147 -41.56 -29.13 -40.36
C TYR A 147 -42.98 -29.18 -40.90
N THR A 148 -43.25 -30.06 -41.84
CA THR A 148 -44.56 -30.38 -42.39
C THR A 148 -44.97 -31.78 -41.94
N ALA A 149 -46.15 -31.88 -41.30
CA ALA A 149 -46.78 -33.14 -40.91
C ALA A 149 -48.30 -33.07 -41.25
N ASP A 150 -48.87 -34.14 -41.77
CA ASP A 150 -50.30 -34.22 -42.09
C ASP A 150 -50.80 -33.04 -42.97
N GLY A 151 -49.96 -32.58 -43.90
CA GLY A 151 -50.24 -31.45 -44.78
C GLY A 151 -50.23 -30.07 -44.12
N LYS A 152 -49.82 -29.96 -42.87
CA LYS A 152 -49.68 -28.70 -42.11
C LYS A 152 -48.25 -28.40 -41.87
N THR A 153 -47.85 -27.13 -41.98
CA THR A 153 -46.56 -26.63 -41.56
C THR A 153 -46.60 -26.24 -40.12
N HIS A 154 -45.68 -26.75 -39.30
CA HIS A 154 -45.41 -26.38 -37.92
C HIS A 154 -44.22 -25.42 -37.87
N GLU A 155 -44.46 -24.23 -37.38
CA GLU A 155 -43.44 -23.18 -37.40
C GLU A 155 -42.48 -23.29 -36.22
N CYS A 156 -41.29 -22.70 -36.37
CA CYS A 156 -40.23 -22.67 -35.42
C CYS A 156 -40.71 -22.25 -33.97
N ARG A 157 -41.50 -21.21 -33.85
CA ARG A 157 -42.04 -20.72 -32.58
C ARG A 157 -42.93 -21.71 -31.84
N GLU A 158 -43.47 -22.72 -32.53
CA GLU A 158 -44.33 -23.74 -31.96
C GLU A 158 -43.56 -24.89 -31.31
N ASN A 159 -42.28 -25.00 -31.68
CA ASN A 159 -41.41 -26.10 -31.29
C ASN A 159 -40.02 -25.60 -30.85
N PRO A 160 -39.98 -24.76 -29.79
CA PRO A 160 -38.69 -24.30 -29.27
C PRO A 160 -37.99 -25.41 -28.49
N TYR A 161 -36.64 -25.37 -28.51
CA TYR A 161 -35.82 -26.25 -27.72
C TYR A 161 -35.42 -25.52 -26.40
N PRO A 162 -35.23 -26.26 -25.29
CA PRO A 162 -34.57 -25.73 -24.12
C PRO A 162 -33.12 -25.28 -24.40
N HIS A 163 -32.69 -24.20 -23.76
CA HIS A 163 -31.36 -23.63 -23.94
C HIS A 163 -30.33 -24.35 -23.06
N PRO A 164 -29.23 -24.87 -23.60
CA PRO A 164 -28.08 -25.26 -22.82
C PRO A 164 -27.42 -23.99 -22.17
N VAL A 165 -26.68 -24.19 -21.08
CA VAL A 165 -26.00 -23.10 -20.39
C VAL A 165 -24.50 -23.36 -20.26
N ILE A 166 -23.74 -22.26 -20.20
CA ILE A 166 -22.34 -22.30 -19.79
C ILE A 166 -22.19 -21.63 -18.43
N GLN A 167 -21.21 -22.09 -17.68
CA GLN A 167 -20.78 -21.47 -16.44
C GLN A 167 -19.38 -20.90 -16.62
N VAL A 168 -19.14 -19.74 -16.02
CA VAL A 168 -17.85 -19.06 -16.04
C VAL A 168 -17.37 -18.84 -14.61
N VAL A 169 -16.08 -18.53 -14.48
CA VAL A 169 -15.43 -18.19 -13.20
C VAL A 169 -15.05 -16.72 -13.20
N HIS A 170 -14.79 -16.20 -12.01
CA HIS A 170 -14.18 -14.88 -11.82
C HIS A 170 -12.75 -15.04 -11.30
N SER A 171 -12.00 -13.95 -11.35
CA SER A 171 -10.72 -13.76 -10.69
C SER A 171 -10.87 -12.79 -9.54
N THR A 172 -9.86 -12.71 -8.68
CA THR A 172 -9.87 -11.81 -7.52
C THR A 172 -8.65 -10.91 -7.55
N LEU A 173 -8.85 -9.62 -7.35
CA LEU A 173 -7.81 -8.65 -7.06
C LEU A 173 -7.84 -8.35 -5.57
N HIS A 174 -6.86 -8.85 -4.84
CA HIS A 174 -6.63 -8.54 -3.43
C HIS A 174 -5.85 -7.23 -3.30
N VAL A 175 -6.38 -6.27 -2.57
CA VAL A 175 -5.71 -5.01 -2.24
C VAL A 175 -5.36 -5.03 -0.76
N ASP A 176 -4.06 -4.99 -0.46
CA ASP A 176 -3.50 -4.97 0.89
C ASP A 176 -2.82 -3.63 1.16
N LYS A 177 -3.11 -3.01 2.31
CA LYS A 177 -2.53 -1.75 2.73
C LYS A 177 -1.63 -1.94 3.94
N GLN A 178 -0.41 -1.45 3.83
CA GLN A 178 0.61 -1.51 4.87
C GLN A 178 1.08 -0.10 5.25
N TRP A 179 1.50 0.05 6.50
CA TRP A 179 2.04 1.28 7.05
C TRP A 179 3.42 1.01 7.63
N SER A 180 4.37 1.90 7.34
CA SER A 180 5.75 1.86 7.85
C SER A 180 6.08 3.18 8.54
N GLY A 181 6.33 3.12 9.86
CA GLY A 181 6.50 4.27 10.75
C GLY A 181 5.29 4.53 11.63
N ASP A 182 5.50 5.27 12.73
CA ASP A 182 4.53 5.47 13.82
C ASP A 182 3.69 6.75 13.67
N GLY A 183 3.59 7.28 12.44
CA GLY A 183 2.75 8.45 12.14
C GLY A 183 1.26 8.19 12.34
N GLN A 184 0.51 9.27 12.56
CA GLN A 184 -0.94 9.20 12.68
C GLN A 184 -1.57 8.65 11.38
N LYS A 185 -2.26 7.53 11.49
CA LYS A 185 -2.99 6.90 10.38
C LYS A 185 -4.40 7.48 10.28
N PRO A 186 -4.95 7.66 9.06
CA PRO A 186 -6.34 8.05 8.90
C PRO A 186 -7.29 6.92 9.34
N GLU A 187 -8.56 7.21 9.57
CA GLU A 187 -9.58 6.20 9.87
C GLU A 187 -9.88 5.28 8.69
N SER A 188 -9.71 5.79 7.49
CA SER A 188 -9.91 5.05 6.23
C SER A 188 -9.10 5.67 5.11
N ILE A 189 -8.84 4.86 4.08
CA ILE A 189 -8.29 5.32 2.80
C ILE A 189 -9.21 4.92 1.66
N THR A 190 -9.19 5.69 0.59
CA THR A 190 -9.88 5.37 -0.65
C THR A 190 -8.86 4.89 -1.68
N VAL A 191 -9.20 3.82 -2.40
CA VAL A 191 -8.35 3.25 -3.44
C VAL A 191 -9.16 3.15 -4.74
N ASP A 192 -8.65 3.76 -5.79
CA ASP A 192 -9.17 3.62 -7.15
C ASP A 192 -8.49 2.47 -7.87
N ILE A 193 -9.31 1.64 -8.48
CA ILE A 193 -8.90 0.54 -9.35
C ILE A 193 -9.37 0.90 -10.76
N LYS A 194 -8.44 1.09 -11.68
CA LYS A 194 -8.72 1.47 -13.07
C LYS A 194 -8.33 0.36 -14.05
N GLN A 195 -9.12 0.26 -15.12
CA GLN A 195 -8.78 -0.52 -16.29
C GLN A 195 -8.59 0.44 -17.47
N GLY A 196 -7.34 0.63 -17.89
CA GLY A 196 -7.00 1.74 -18.79
C GLY A 196 -7.27 3.09 -18.13
N ASN A 197 -8.07 3.93 -18.77
CA ASN A 197 -8.47 5.24 -18.25
C ASN A 197 -9.77 5.20 -17.41
N ASP A 198 -10.50 4.11 -17.47
CA ASP A 198 -11.81 3.98 -16.83
C ASP A 198 -11.68 3.47 -15.40
N THR A 199 -12.46 4.05 -14.50
CA THR A 199 -12.57 3.53 -13.12
C THR A 199 -13.36 2.24 -13.15
N TYR A 200 -12.69 1.12 -12.83
CA TYR A 200 -13.34 -0.18 -12.69
C TYR A 200 -14.10 -0.26 -11.36
N LYS A 201 -13.44 0.13 -10.27
CA LYS A 201 -14.05 0.16 -8.94
C LYS A 201 -13.27 1.09 -8.01
N THR A 202 -13.99 1.79 -7.14
CA THR A 202 -13.43 2.51 -6.00
C THR A 202 -13.78 1.76 -4.73
N VAL A 203 -12.81 1.53 -3.85
CA VAL A 203 -12.99 0.83 -2.56
C VAL A 203 -12.46 1.67 -1.42
N THR A 204 -13.08 1.50 -0.25
CA THR A 204 -12.62 2.12 1.00
C THR A 204 -12.05 1.04 1.90
N LEU A 205 -10.80 1.23 2.33
CA LEU A 205 -10.10 0.37 3.26
C LEU A 205 -10.12 1.00 4.66
N LYS A 206 -10.37 0.17 5.65
CA LYS A 206 -10.29 0.51 7.07
C LYS A 206 -9.52 -0.59 7.79
N SER A 207 -8.97 -0.27 8.97
CA SER A 207 -8.45 -1.30 9.86
C SER A 207 -9.56 -2.24 10.29
N ASP A 208 -9.35 -3.54 10.16
CA ASP A 208 -10.20 -4.54 10.81
C ASP A 208 -9.82 -4.72 12.29
N ASP A 209 -10.52 -5.62 13.01
CA ASP A 209 -10.29 -5.90 14.42
C ASP A 209 -8.88 -6.47 14.72
N SER A 210 -8.19 -6.98 13.70
CA SER A 210 -6.80 -7.46 13.78
C SER A 210 -5.76 -6.40 13.37
N GLY A 211 -6.19 -5.21 13.01
CA GLY A 211 -5.33 -4.12 12.52
C GLY A 211 -4.95 -4.24 11.05
N LYS A 212 -5.57 -5.16 10.30
CA LYS A 212 -5.29 -5.38 8.88
C LYS A 212 -6.17 -4.49 8.01
N TRP A 213 -5.59 -3.97 6.94
CA TRP A 213 -6.24 -3.11 5.95
C TRP A 213 -6.26 -3.81 4.59
N SER A 214 -7.32 -4.51 4.26
CA SER A 214 -7.41 -5.22 2.98
C SER A 214 -8.83 -5.37 2.48
N THR A 215 -8.97 -5.60 1.17
CA THR A 215 -10.23 -5.95 0.53
C THR A 215 -10.00 -6.82 -0.69
N ASP A 216 -11.00 -7.59 -1.05
CA ASP A 216 -11.05 -8.35 -2.29
C ASP A 216 -12.01 -7.69 -3.29
N VAL A 217 -11.58 -7.58 -4.53
CA VAL A 217 -12.37 -7.06 -5.64
C VAL A 217 -12.50 -8.16 -6.68
N ILE A 218 -13.75 -8.49 -7.02
CA ILE A 218 -14.04 -9.43 -8.10
C ILE A 218 -13.65 -8.79 -9.43
N ILE A 219 -12.85 -9.51 -10.23
CA ILE A 219 -12.48 -9.12 -11.58
C ILE A 219 -12.82 -10.26 -12.55
N PRO A 220 -13.21 -9.96 -13.81
CA PRO A 220 -13.54 -11.00 -14.77
C PRO A 220 -12.30 -11.83 -15.12
N ALA A 221 -12.49 -13.13 -15.32
CA ALA A 221 -11.55 -13.99 -16.02
C ALA A 221 -11.69 -13.77 -17.54
N GLY A 222 -11.15 -14.65 -18.36
CA GLY A 222 -11.19 -14.57 -19.82
C GLY A 222 -9.96 -13.85 -20.37
N ALA A 223 -10.14 -12.78 -21.14
CA ALA A 223 -9.04 -12.05 -21.79
C ALA A 223 -8.05 -11.42 -20.81
N GLN A 224 -6.82 -11.24 -21.23
CA GLN A 224 -5.82 -10.51 -20.48
C GLN A 224 -6.29 -9.08 -20.19
N LYS A 225 -6.19 -8.66 -18.91
CA LYS A 225 -6.56 -7.31 -18.47
C LYS A 225 -5.52 -6.75 -17.51
N THR A 226 -5.28 -5.44 -17.60
CA THR A 226 -4.39 -4.71 -16.69
C THR A 226 -5.21 -3.79 -15.79
N TYR A 227 -4.96 -3.88 -14.49
CA TYR A 227 -5.58 -3.03 -13.47
C TYR A 227 -4.52 -2.16 -12.82
N THR A 228 -4.78 -0.85 -12.77
CA THR A 228 -3.95 0.11 -12.04
C THR A 228 -4.64 0.48 -10.73
N VAL A 229 -3.92 0.25 -9.62
CA VAL A 229 -4.42 0.50 -8.27
C VAL A 229 -3.73 1.73 -7.71
N THR A 230 -4.50 2.71 -7.27
CA THR A 230 -3.95 3.99 -6.77
C THR A 230 -4.70 4.41 -5.52
N GLU A 231 -3.98 4.73 -4.46
CA GLU A 231 -4.54 5.37 -3.27
C GLU A 231 -4.92 6.82 -3.61
N VAL A 232 -6.15 7.20 -3.27
CA VAL A 232 -6.66 8.55 -3.47
C VAL A 232 -6.33 9.38 -2.24
N GLU A 233 -5.60 10.46 -2.44
CA GLU A 233 -5.28 11.47 -1.43
C GLU A 233 -4.65 10.93 -0.13
N PRO A 234 -3.54 10.17 -0.19
CA PRO A 234 -2.72 10.06 1.01
C PRO A 234 -2.21 11.48 1.35
N ASP A 235 -2.12 11.87 2.62
CA ASP A 235 -1.41 13.11 2.98
C ASP A 235 0.03 12.99 2.44
N SER A 236 0.25 13.52 1.25
CA SER A 236 1.52 13.41 0.52
C SER A 236 2.65 14.17 1.22
N HIS A 237 2.33 15.04 2.21
CA HIS A 237 3.33 15.71 3.04
C HIS A 237 3.79 14.78 4.18
N LEU A 238 2.89 13.90 4.67
CA LEU A 238 3.19 12.99 5.77
C LEU A 238 3.66 11.61 5.28
N TRP A 239 3.03 11.07 4.24
CA TRP A 239 3.24 9.72 3.77
C TRP A 239 3.79 9.67 2.35
N LYS A 240 4.67 8.70 2.09
CA LYS A 240 5.13 8.32 0.75
C LYS A 240 4.56 6.97 0.39
N ALA A 241 3.65 6.93 -0.58
CA ALA A 241 3.09 5.69 -1.10
C ALA A 241 4.08 4.97 -2.03
N SER A 242 4.12 3.66 -1.91
CA SER A 242 4.78 2.75 -2.84
C SER A 242 3.90 1.53 -3.07
N TYR A 243 4.09 0.86 -4.21
CA TYR A 243 3.22 -0.21 -4.66
C TYR A 243 4.04 -1.40 -5.09
N ARG A 244 3.54 -2.59 -4.78
CA ARG A 244 4.06 -3.87 -5.29
C ARG A 244 2.90 -4.76 -5.69
N HIS A 245 3.08 -5.61 -6.69
CA HIS A 245 2.02 -6.48 -7.19
C HIS A 245 2.53 -7.88 -7.54
N LYS A 246 1.60 -8.83 -7.58
CA LYS A 246 1.85 -10.19 -8.06
C LYS A 246 0.58 -10.81 -8.66
N VAL A 247 0.76 -11.88 -9.44
CA VAL A 247 -0.33 -12.75 -9.92
C VAL A 247 -0.01 -14.18 -9.53
N GLY A 248 -0.95 -14.84 -8.87
CA GLY A 248 -0.76 -16.19 -8.31
C GLY A 248 0.37 -16.24 -7.29
N ASP A 249 1.19 -17.28 -7.37
CA ASP A 249 2.29 -17.53 -6.43
C ASP A 249 3.62 -16.87 -6.83
N LYS A 250 3.61 -15.96 -7.80
CA LYS A 250 4.81 -15.22 -8.20
C LYS A 250 5.28 -14.28 -7.09
N ASP A 251 6.57 -13.91 -7.15
CA ASP A 251 7.12 -12.89 -6.26
C ASP A 251 6.50 -11.52 -6.53
N LEU A 252 6.50 -10.67 -5.47
CA LEU A 252 6.06 -9.29 -5.59
C LEU A 252 7.03 -8.47 -6.44
N ALA A 253 6.52 -7.84 -7.49
CA ALA A 253 7.23 -6.88 -8.33
C ALA A 253 6.80 -5.44 -8.00
N ASP A 254 7.67 -4.47 -8.24
CA ASP A 254 7.37 -3.05 -8.02
C ASP A 254 6.39 -2.52 -9.07
N GLY A 255 5.51 -1.63 -8.64
CA GLY A 255 4.52 -0.94 -9.47
C GLY A 255 3.09 -1.15 -9.00
N ASN A 256 2.21 -0.27 -9.47
CA ASN A 256 0.79 -0.23 -9.13
C ASN A 256 -0.11 -0.85 -10.21
N ALA A 257 0.45 -1.33 -11.32
CA ALA A 257 -0.27 -1.93 -12.42
C ALA A 257 -0.03 -3.44 -12.44
N VAL A 258 -1.09 -4.22 -12.28
CA VAL A 258 -1.07 -5.69 -12.33
C VAL A 258 -1.76 -6.19 -13.59
N THR A 259 -1.07 -6.98 -14.38
CA THR A 259 -1.62 -7.62 -15.58
C THR A 259 -2.02 -9.06 -15.26
N VAL A 260 -3.32 -9.31 -15.25
CA VAL A 260 -3.91 -10.65 -15.12
C VAL A 260 -3.92 -11.30 -16.50
N PRO A 261 -3.28 -12.46 -16.68
CA PRO A 261 -3.18 -13.11 -17.99
C PRO A 261 -4.54 -13.63 -18.45
N GLU A 262 -4.67 -13.88 -19.76
CA GLU A 262 -5.79 -14.62 -20.31
C GLU A 262 -5.90 -16.00 -19.67
N SER A 263 -7.10 -16.34 -19.17
CA SER A 263 -7.36 -17.63 -18.53
C SER A 263 -8.85 -17.93 -18.42
N THR A 264 -9.21 -19.18 -18.68
CA THR A 264 -10.55 -19.72 -18.39
C THR A 264 -10.70 -20.18 -16.93
N ALA A 265 -9.59 -20.20 -16.18
CA ALA A 265 -9.57 -20.49 -14.75
C ALA A 265 -9.40 -19.20 -13.93
N SER A 266 -9.84 -19.24 -12.67
CA SER A 266 -9.63 -18.14 -11.74
C SER A 266 -8.15 -17.82 -11.56
N GLN A 267 -7.80 -16.54 -11.58
CA GLN A 267 -6.47 -16.01 -11.32
C GLN A 267 -6.56 -15.02 -10.16
N ASN A 268 -5.72 -15.21 -9.15
CA ASN A 268 -5.66 -14.28 -8.02
C ASN A 268 -4.51 -13.30 -8.24
N ALA A 269 -4.82 -12.03 -8.24
CA ALA A 269 -3.84 -10.94 -8.27
C ALA A 269 -3.80 -10.25 -6.90
N THR A 270 -2.65 -9.73 -6.52
CA THR A 270 -2.48 -8.96 -5.28
C THR A 270 -1.76 -7.66 -5.60
N VAL A 271 -2.23 -6.56 -5.03
CA VAL A 271 -1.50 -5.29 -4.98
C VAL A 271 -1.33 -4.89 -3.53
N VAL A 272 -0.08 -4.65 -3.14
CA VAL A 272 0.29 -4.15 -1.81
C VAL A 272 0.62 -2.67 -1.92
N ILE A 273 -0.08 -1.85 -1.16
CA ILE A 273 0.15 -0.42 -1.03
C ILE A 273 0.88 -0.20 0.29
N THR A 274 2.08 0.34 0.27
CA THR A 274 2.83 0.67 1.48
C THR A 274 3.00 2.17 1.59
N ASN A 275 2.45 2.78 2.66
CA ASN A 275 2.76 4.15 3.02
C ASN A 275 3.89 4.17 4.04
N THR A 276 4.99 4.80 3.66
CA THR A 276 6.13 5.02 4.55
C THR A 276 6.09 6.45 5.07
N LEU A 277 6.22 6.63 6.39
CA LEU A 277 6.30 7.93 7.01
C LEU A 277 7.51 8.69 6.46
N LYS A 278 7.30 9.91 5.99
CA LYS A 278 8.38 10.79 5.53
C LYS A 278 9.28 11.16 6.69
N GLN A 279 10.48 11.57 6.38
CA GLN A 279 11.47 12.03 7.36
C GLN A 279 12.01 13.38 6.94
N THR A 280 12.41 14.17 7.93
CA THR A 280 13.15 15.41 7.75
C THR A 280 14.46 15.35 8.51
N MET A 281 15.43 16.15 8.12
CA MET A 281 16.79 16.12 8.68
C MET A 281 17.19 17.49 9.21
N LEU A 282 17.70 17.51 10.44
CA LEU A 282 18.40 18.65 11.00
C LEU A 282 19.89 18.50 10.69
N THR A 283 20.41 19.36 9.83
CA THR A 283 21.79 19.26 9.35
C THR A 283 22.72 20.19 10.15
N HIS A 284 23.73 19.61 10.80
CA HIS A 284 24.83 20.31 11.50
C HIS A 284 24.42 21.48 12.41
N ALA A 285 23.20 21.47 12.96
CA ALA A 285 22.67 22.59 13.71
C ALA A 285 23.02 22.58 15.22
N ILE A 286 23.38 21.41 15.78
CA ILE A 286 23.77 21.31 17.20
C ILE A 286 25.29 21.29 17.28
N GLY A 287 25.87 22.45 17.59
CA GLY A 287 27.30 22.67 17.64
C GLY A 287 27.81 23.14 19.00
N VAL A 288 29.04 22.85 19.30
CA VAL A 288 29.77 23.30 20.50
C VAL A 288 31.03 24.07 20.09
N GLN A 289 31.35 25.11 20.82
CA GLN A 289 32.59 25.86 20.68
C GLN A 289 33.38 25.74 21.98
N LYS A 290 34.68 25.44 21.85
CA LYS A 290 35.58 25.36 23.00
C LYS A 290 36.44 26.58 23.11
N LYS A 291 36.45 27.20 24.31
CA LYS A 291 37.39 28.27 24.68
C LYS A 291 38.27 27.83 25.82
N LEU A 292 39.57 28.07 25.69
CA LEU A 292 40.54 27.83 26.76
C LEU A 292 41.09 29.17 27.25
N LYS A 293 41.06 29.41 28.53
CA LYS A 293 41.64 30.61 29.19
C LYS A 293 42.80 30.22 30.06
N GLY A 294 43.74 31.12 30.24
CA GLY A 294 44.89 30.98 31.16
C GLY A 294 46.13 30.36 30.58
N ARG A 295 46.08 29.78 29.37
CA ARG A 295 47.19 29.36 28.57
C ARG A 295 46.77 29.11 27.11
N ASP A 296 47.72 29.02 26.21
CA ASP A 296 47.48 28.60 24.84
C ASP A 296 47.18 27.09 24.73
N TRP A 297 46.55 26.72 23.64
CA TRP A 297 46.26 25.32 23.33
C TRP A 297 47.54 24.55 23.09
N LYS A 298 47.60 23.30 23.56
CA LYS A 298 48.61 22.30 23.29
C LYS A 298 48.08 21.25 22.33
N ASP A 299 48.98 20.57 21.60
CA ASP A 299 48.62 19.48 20.69
C ASP A 299 47.95 18.30 21.41
N SER A 300 48.20 18.16 22.72
CA SER A 300 47.58 17.12 23.57
C SER A 300 46.23 17.52 24.15
N ASP A 301 45.74 18.74 23.90
CA ASP A 301 44.47 19.17 24.46
C ASP A 301 43.28 18.55 23.66
N GLU A 302 42.43 17.90 24.41
CA GLU A 302 41.26 17.22 23.90
C GLU A 302 40.10 17.43 24.88
N PHE A 303 38.98 17.96 24.35
CA PHE A 303 37.78 18.23 25.15
C PHE A 303 36.59 17.55 24.50
N THR A 304 35.89 16.70 25.27
CA THR A 304 34.79 15.91 24.78
C THR A 304 33.47 16.46 25.31
N PHE A 305 32.53 16.59 24.41
CA PHE A 305 31.18 17.08 24.68
C PHE A 305 30.18 15.96 24.48
N LYS A 306 29.10 15.98 25.26
CA LYS A 306 28.07 14.97 25.26
C LYS A 306 26.72 15.62 24.95
N LEU A 307 26.03 15.07 23.96
CA LEU A 307 24.62 15.30 23.65
C LEU A 307 23.83 14.11 24.18
N LYS A 308 22.80 14.33 24.98
CA LYS A 308 21.83 13.29 25.36
C LYS A 308 20.41 13.82 25.19
N ALA A 309 19.44 12.92 24.97
CA ALA A 309 18.03 13.26 25.09
C ALA A 309 17.72 13.73 26.54
N ASP A 310 16.86 14.74 26.70
CA ASP A 310 16.35 15.15 28.01
C ASP A 310 15.46 14.03 28.58
N ASP A 311 15.44 13.91 29.91
CA ASP A 311 14.65 12.88 30.59
C ASP A 311 13.12 13.04 30.37
N SER A 312 12.66 14.24 29.98
CA SER A 312 11.28 14.46 29.54
C SER A 312 10.96 13.91 28.16
N ASN A 313 11.99 13.54 27.37
CA ASN A 313 11.87 13.10 25.98
C ASN A 313 12.96 12.07 25.66
N PRO A 314 12.99 10.93 26.39
CA PRO A 314 14.10 9.98 26.38
C PRO A 314 14.34 9.30 25.04
N ASP A 315 13.29 9.23 24.19
CA ASP A 315 13.32 8.60 22.88
C ASP A 315 13.63 9.58 21.73
N ALA A 316 14.10 10.81 22.06
CA ALA A 316 14.48 11.78 21.05
C ALA A 316 15.55 11.20 20.10
N PRO A 317 15.37 11.35 18.76
CA PRO A 317 16.33 10.84 17.78
C PRO A 317 17.74 11.35 18.02
N MET A 318 18.72 10.49 17.85
CA MET A 318 20.14 10.82 18.03
C MET A 318 20.84 10.95 16.65
N PRO A 319 21.98 11.67 16.59
CA PRO A 319 22.79 11.74 15.36
C PRO A 319 23.07 10.36 14.77
N ALA A 320 23.13 10.28 13.44
CA ALA A 320 23.31 9.00 12.72
C ALA A 320 24.53 8.19 13.20
N SER A 321 25.61 8.87 13.60
CA SER A 321 26.82 8.24 14.17
C SER A 321 26.60 7.58 15.54
N CYS A 322 25.54 7.98 16.25
CA CYS A 322 25.20 7.53 17.60
C CYS A 322 23.80 6.90 17.68
N LYS A 323 23.27 6.47 16.54
CA LYS A 323 21.96 5.83 16.48
C LYS A 323 21.92 4.64 17.44
N ASN A 324 20.86 4.56 18.23
CA ASN A 324 20.64 3.54 19.26
C ASN A 324 21.56 3.65 20.50
N GLN A 325 22.22 4.80 20.70
CA GLN A 325 22.94 5.10 21.93
C GLN A 325 22.19 6.14 22.75
N SER A 326 22.32 6.08 24.07
CA SER A 326 21.69 7.05 24.99
C SER A 326 22.35 8.42 25.00
N ALA A 327 23.52 8.55 24.36
CA ALA A 327 24.25 9.79 24.22
C ALA A 327 25.19 9.75 23.01
N CYS A 328 25.45 10.93 22.44
CA CYS A 328 26.44 11.14 21.40
C CYS A 328 27.56 12.01 21.92
N THR A 329 28.78 11.80 21.45
CA THR A 329 29.94 12.60 21.85
C THR A 329 30.65 13.17 20.63
N VAL A 330 31.17 14.40 20.79
CA VAL A 330 32.09 15.03 19.86
C VAL A 330 33.29 15.54 20.62
N THR A 331 34.43 15.60 19.94
CA THR A 331 35.69 16.03 20.55
C THR A 331 36.22 17.22 19.82
N VAL A 332 36.67 18.23 20.56
CA VAL A 332 37.36 19.40 20.04
C VAL A 332 38.84 19.31 20.45
N LYS A 333 39.72 19.37 19.49
CA LYS A 333 41.17 19.42 19.62
C LYS A 333 41.69 20.77 19.12
N ARG A 334 42.99 21.04 19.32
CA ARG A 334 43.62 22.27 18.88
C ARG A 334 43.41 22.55 17.38
N ASP A 335 43.42 21.52 16.55
CA ASP A 335 43.35 21.59 15.10
C ASP A 335 41.94 21.24 14.52
N SER A 336 40.91 21.12 15.36
CA SER A 336 39.57 20.75 14.91
C SER A 336 38.96 21.79 13.96
N SER A 337 39.20 23.09 14.22
CA SER A 337 38.81 24.22 13.36
C SER A 337 39.51 25.49 13.92
N ASP A 338 39.56 26.57 13.14
CA ASP A 338 40.15 27.85 13.57
C ASP A 338 39.45 28.40 14.80
N ASP A 339 38.13 28.19 14.92
CA ASP A 339 37.30 28.64 16.03
C ASP A 339 37.04 27.55 17.09
N HIS A 340 37.67 26.38 16.99
CA HIS A 340 37.50 25.24 17.89
C HIS A 340 36.02 24.82 18.05
N VAL A 341 35.33 24.67 16.92
CA VAL A 341 33.91 24.27 16.83
C VAL A 341 33.84 22.81 16.38
N ALA A 342 32.87 22.07 16.94
CA ALA A 342 32.48 20.75 16.50
C ALA A 342 30.95 20.60 16.51
N TYR A 343 30.44 19.77 15.60
CA TYR A 343 29.01 19.49 15.50
C TYR A 343 28.75 18.01 15.78
N PHE A 344 27.60 17.70 16.41
CA PHE A 344 27.20 16.31 16.73
C PHE A 344 26.78 15.53 15.50
N GLY A 345 26.60 16.18 14.35
CA GLY A 345 26.18 15.59 13.10
C GLY A 345 24.69 15.76 12.82
N ASP A 346 24.24 15.12 11.75
CA ASP A 346 22.85 15.23 11.29
C ASP A 346 21.92 14.32 12.10
N ILE A 347 20.73 14.83 12.40
CA ILE A 347 19.67 14.08 13.10
C ILE A 347 18.47 13.98 12.20
N THR A 348 17.96 12.76 12.04
CA THR A 348 16.76 12.48 11.23
C THR A 348 15.55 12.34 12.16
N TYR A 349 14.47 13.02 11.82
CA TYR A 349 13.19 13.00 12.52
C TYR A 349 12.09 12.50 11.61
N ASP A 350 11.13 11.81 12.16
CA ASP A 350 9.90 11.47 11.43
C ASP A 350 9.06 12.73 11.19
N ALA A 351 8.37 12.77 10.04
CA ALA A 351 7.44 13.83 9.71
C ALA A 351 6.24 13.80 10.68
N GLY A 352 5.81 14.96 11.11
CA GLY A 352 4.76 15.16 12.11
C GLY A 352 5.14 16.28 13.06
N GLU A 353 4.16 17.02 13.60
CA GLU A 353 4.42 18.04 14.61
C GLU A 353 4.97 17.38 15.86
N ALA A 354 6.19 17.75 16.24
CA ALA A 354 6.88 17.21 17.40
C ALA A 354 7.92 18.20 17.90
N GLU A 355 8.22 18.12 19.19
CA GLU A 355 9.27 18.84 19.87
C GLU A 355 10.19 17.86 20.58
N TYR A 356 11.48 18.03 20.39
CA TYR A 356 12.52 17.18 20.97
C TYR A 356 13.50 18.03 21.77
N THR A 357 13.80 17.59 22.98
CA THR A 357 14.68 18.32 23.90
C THR A 357 15.96 17.52 24.14
N TYR A 358 17.08 18.20 24.05
CA TYR A 358 18.42 17.65 24.28
C TYR A 358 19.15 18.44 25.34
N LEU A 359 20.06 17.77 26.04
CA LEU A 359 21.02 18.37 26.95
C LEU A 359 22.45 18.22 26.40
N VAL A 360 23.19 19.32 26.43
CA VAL A 360 24.60 19.36 25.98
C VAL A 360 25.49 19.77 27.13
N THR A 361 26.50 18.96 27.42
CA THR A 361 27.47 19.18 28.51
C THR A 361 28.90 18.88 28.07
N GLU A 362 29.89 19.42 28.74
CA GLU A 362 31.27 18.99 28.63
C GLU A 362 31.54 17.82 29.58
N ASN A 363 32.26 16.79 29.10
CA ASN A 363 32.79 15.78 30.01
C ASN A 363 34.01 16.33 30.73
N ALA A 364 33.94 16.42 32.06
CA ALA A 364 35.07 16.87 32.86
C ALA A 364 36.24 15.89 32.73
N GLY A 365 37.40 16.39 32.34
CA GLY A 365 38.65 15.66 32.33
C GLY A 365 39.32 15.66 33.71
N ASN A 366 40.53 15.14 33.78
CA ASN A 366 41.31 15.00 35.01
C ASN A 366 42.65 15.73 34.95
N ALA A 367 42.84 16.67 34.00
CA ALA A 367 44.07 17.43 33.92
C ALA A 367 44.25 18.34 35.15
N SER A 368 45.44 18.25 35.76
CA SER A 368 45.76 19.10 36.92
C SER A 368 45.76 20.57 36.51
N ALA A 369 45.36 21.42 37.41
CA ALA A 369 45.24 22.88 37.25
C ALA A 369 44.23 23.35 36.16
N MET A 370 43.35 22.43 35.65
CA MET A 370 42.26 22.76 34.75
C MET A 370 40.93 22.77 35.47
N TYR A 371 40.23 23.90 35.41
CA TYR A 371 38.83 23.98 35.78
C TYR A 371 37.99 23.76 34.52
N TYR A 372 37.28 22.66 34.50
CA TYR A 372 36.41 22.30 33.39
C TYR A 372 35.07 23.04 33.47
N SER A 373 34.51 23.40 32.33
CA SER A 373 33.22 24.05 32.25
C SER A 373 32.13 23.20 32.88
N GLN A 374 31.28 23.82 33.69
CA GLN A 374 30.07 23.25 34.25
C GLN A 374 28.83 23.66 33.41
N ALA A 375 29.05 24.28 32.27
CA ALA A 375 27.98 24.75 31.42
C ALA A 375 27.10 23.57 30.99
N GLU A 376 25.82 23.83 31.02
CA GLU A 376 24.79 22.89 30.56
C GLU A 376 23.82 23.65 29.69
N TYR A 377 23.58 23.14 28.49
CA TYR A 377 22.64 23.75 27.57
C TYR A 377 21.50 22.79 27.29
N ARG A 378 20.26 23.37 27.25
CA ARG A 378 19.07 22.71 26.72
C ARG A 378 18.87 23.20 25.30
N VAL A 379 18.72 22.26 24.35
CA VAL A 379 18.41 22.54 22.96
C VAL A 379 17.02 21.97 22.66
N VAL A 380 16.14 22.80 22.15
CA VAL A 380 14.81 22.39 21.71
C VAL A 380 14.80 22.37 20.18
N VAL A 381 14.41 21.25 19.61
CA VAL A 381 14.25 21.04 18.16
C VAL A 381 12.79 20.82 17.88
N SER A 382 12.21 21.65 17.01
CA SER A 382 10.83 21.50 16.54
C SER A 382 10.80 20.91 15.13
N VAL A 383 9.92 19.95 14.94
CA VAL A 383 9.53 19.44 13.63
C VAL A 383 8.19 20.05 13.28
N MET A 384 8.14 20.82 12.20
CA MET A 384 6.97 21.58 11.80
C MET A 384 6.81 21.63 10.29
N LYS A 385 5.59 21.95 9.81
CA LYS A 385 5.37 22.22 8.39
C LYS A 385 5.96 23.58 8.01
N ASP A 386 6.68 23.60 6.89
CA ASP A 386 7.05 24.86 6.25
C ASP A 386 5.81 25.52 5.66
N GLY A 387 5.54 26.76 6.07
CA GLY A 387 4.32 27.49 5.69
C GLY A 387 4.19 27.78 4.19
N THR A 388 5.28 27.68 3.43
CA THR A 388 5.30 27.97 1.99
C THR A 388 5.22 26.67 1.15
N SER A 389 6.02 25.68 1.48
CA SER A 389 6.10 24.41 0.74
C SER A 389 5.14 23.34 1.26
N GLY A 390 4.71 23.43 2.53
CA GLY A 390 3.96 22.38 3.21
C GLY A 390 4.79 21.16 3.60
N GLU A 391 6.08 21.12 3.23
CA GLU A 391 6.98 20.03 3.59
C GLU A 391 7.43 20.15 5.05
N TRP A 392 7.77 19.02 5.66
CA TRP A 392 8.27 18.96 7.03
C TRP A 392 9.72 19.42 7.10
N LYS A 393 10.04 20.23 8.12
CA LYS A 393 11.39 20.67 8.43
C LYS A 393 11.67 20.52 9.93
N ALA A 394 12.90 20.19 10.27
CA ALA A 394 13.43 20.21 11.62
C ALA A 394 14.27 21.48 11.81
N VAL A 395 14.04 22.22 12.86
CA VAL A 395 14.76 23.45 13.19
C VAL A 395 15.14 23.47 14.66
N VAL A 396 16.27 24.04 15.01
CA VAL A 396 16.55 24.43 16.40
C VAL A 396 15.65 25.61 16.73
N GLU A 397 14.67 25.41 17.60
CA GLU A 397 13.71 26.43 17.99
C GLU A 397 14.29 27.35 19.08
N SER A 398 15.01 26.75 20.02
CA SER A 398 15.64 27.54 21.10
C SER A 398 16.85 26.81 21.71
N VAL A 399 17.78 27.60 22.24
CA VAL A 399 18.87 27.11 23.05
C VAL A 399 18.85 27.92 24.37
N THR A 400 18.87 27.22 25.49
CA THR A 400 18.93 27.83 26.81
C THR A 400 20.14 27.32 27.58
N GLN A 401 21.02 28.20 27.99
CA GLN A 401 22.06 27.85 28.91
C GLN A 401 21.45 27.67 30.32
N LEU A 402 21.38 26.45 30.78
CA LEU A 402 20.83 26.12 32.12
C LEU A 402 21.83 26.48 33.22
N LYS A 403 23.12 26.23 32.98
CA LYS A 403 24.24 26.54 33.85
C LYS A 403 25.35 27.22 33.06
N THR A 404 25.97 28.21 33.68
CA THR A 404 27.19 28.83 33.12
C THR A 404 28.42 27.96 33.38
N ASP A 405 29.60 28.32 32.81
CA ASP A 405 30.87 27.61 33.02
C ASP A 405 31.21 27.40 34.51
N TYR A 406 30.67 28.23 35.39
CA TYR A 406 30.90 28.19 36.84
C TYR A 406 29.69 27.68 37.66
N GLY A 407 28.73 27.07 37.00
CA GLY A 407 27.56 26.44 37.65
C GLY A 407 26.47 27.38 38.11
N ALA A 408 26.58 28.70 37.82
CA ALA A 408 25.51 29.64 38.09
C ALA A 408 24.35 29.50 37.10
N ALA A 409 23.16 30.00 37.43
CA ALA A 409 22.03 30.01 36.48
C ALA A 409 22.41 30.78 35.19
N GLY A 410 22.07 30.21 34.08
CA GLY A 410 22.30 30.76 32.74
C GLY A 410 21.12 31.58 32.22
N SER A 411 21.08 31.78 30.92
CA SER A 411 20.06 32.56 30.19
C SER A 411 19.85 31.99 28.81
N ASN A 412 18.95 32.57 28.02
CA ASN A 412 18.79 32.22 26.62
C ASN A 412 20.10 32.43 25.86
N TRP A 413 20.35 31.51 24.94
CA TRP A 413 21.49 31.50 24.03
C TRP A 413 21.01 31.78 22.61
N ASP A 414 21.85 32.31 21.78
CA ASP A 414 21.55 32.49 20.34
C ASP A 414 21.62 31.10 19.65
N GLU A 415 20.50 30.60 19.19
CA GLU A 415 20.36 29.29 18.56
C GLU A 415 21.13 29.14 17.27
N THR A 416 21.56 30.25 16.67
CA THR A 416 22.37 30.27 15.45
C THR A 416 23.87 30.12 15.74
N GLN A 417 24.26 30.19 17.00
CA GLN A 417 25.66 30.13 17.44
C GLN A 417 25.96 28.78 18.13
N PRO A 418 27.16 28.20 17.90
CA PRO A 418 27.60 27.05 18.68
C PRO A 418 27.61 27.36 20.18
N MET A 419 27.23 26.39 21.01
CA MET A 419 27.22 26.54 22.49
C MET A 419 28.63 26.65 23.02
N LEU A 420 28.90 27.73 23.78
CA LEU A 420 30.25 28.05 24.24
C LEU A 420 30.56 27.41 25.58
N PHE A 421 31.66 26.68 25.66
CA PHE A 421 32.22 26.06 26.86
C PHE A 421 33.62 26.61 27.13
N THR A 422 33.85 27.24 28.28
CA THR A 422 35.12 27.85 28.61
C THR A 422 35.76 27.08 29.76
N ASN A 423 36.97 26.53 29.51
CA ASN A 423 37.83 26.00 30.58
C ASN A 423 38.87 27.02 31.01
N GLN A 424 39.19 27.00 32.29
CA GLN A 424 40.16 27.90 32.89
C GLN A 424 41.37 27.07 33.37
N TYR A 425 42.55 27.35 32.79
CA TYR A 425 43.81 26.85 33.35
C TYR A 425 44.32 27.81 34.42
N ILE A 426 44.69 27.26 35.57
CA ILE A 426 45.21 28.03 36.74
C ILE A 426 46.66 27.60 36.94
N SER A 427 47.62 28.45 36.54
CA SER A 427 49.04 28.16 36.78
C SER A 427 49.40 28.36 38.24
N ALA A 428 50.41 27.62 38.71
CA ALA A 428 50.89 27.78 40.09
C ALA A 428 51.40 29.22 40.38
N SER A 429 51.87 29.92 39.34
CA SER A 429 52.28 31.30 39.40
C SER A 429 51.11 32.31 39.56
N SER A 430 49.88 31.90 39.23
CA SER A 430 48.66 32.72 39.40
C SER A 430 48.00 32.56 40.77
N LEU A 431 48.46 31.59 41.56
CA LEU A 431 47.94 31.39 42.91
C LEU A 431 48.49 32.52 43.82
N PRO A 432 47.65 33.13 44.71
CA PRO A 432 48.12 34.12 45.65
C PRO A 432 49.13 33.48 46.58
N LEU A 433 50.34 34.06 46.60
CA LEU A 433 51.34 33.69 47.60
C LEU A 433 50.76 34.12 48.96
N THR A 434 50.57 33.15 49.86
CA THR A 434 50.13 33.39 51.24
C THR A 434 51.24 34.10 52.01
N GLY A 435 51.38 35.38 51.82
CA GLY A 435 52.33 36.22 52.50
C GLY A 435 52.50 37.60 51.88
N ARG A 436 51.72 38.56 52.37
CA ARG A 436 51.85 39.98 52.03
C ARG A 436 51.36 40.38 50.60
N MET A 437 50.06 40.40 50.40
CA MET A 437 49.45 41.32 49.44
C MET A 437 48.19 41.96 50.02
N GLY A 438 48.12 43.29 49.91
CA GLY A 438 47.01 44.07 50.37
C GLY A 438 45.69 43.78 49.69
N ALA A 439 44.60 44.13 50.32
CA ALA A 439 43.22 43.84 49.95
C ALA A 439 42.82 44.19 48.47
N GLU A 440 43.61 45.06 47.82
CA GLU A 440 43.26 45.56 46.46
C GLU A 440 43.50 44.58 45.37
N ARG A 441 44.31 43.52 45.49
CA ARG A 441 44.50 42.49 44.45
C ARG A 441 43.49 41.34 44.49
N TRP A 442 42.78 41.19 45.54
CA TRP A 442 41.70 40.20 45.67
C TRP A 442 40.55 40.46 44.71
N TRP A 443 40.29 41.71 44.38
CA TRP A 443 39.25 42.09 43.44
C TRP A 443 39.55 41.70 41.99
N GLN A 444 40.82 41.65 41.60
CA GLN A 444 41.21 41.25 40.26
C GLN A 444 41.12 39.72 40.06
N ILE A 445 41.25 38.95 41.12
CA ILE A 445 41.11 37.48 41.09
C ILE A 445 39.64 37.10 41.17
N ALA A 446 38.83 37.82 41.91
CA ALA A 446 37.39 37.64 42.00
C ALA A 446 36.66 37.89 40.64
N ALA A 447 37.19 38.80 39.82
CA ALA A 447 36.69 39.02 38.45
C ALA A 447 37.01 37.85 37.51
N GLY A 448 37.89 36.91 37.89
CA GLY A 448 38.30 35.73 37.15
C GLY A 448 37.57 34.43 37.53
N GLY A 449 36.50 34.46 38.35
CA GLY A 449 35.60 33.32 38.48
C GLY A 449 35.84 32.35 39.65
N VAL A 450 36.96 32.45 40.40
CA VAL A 450 37.21 31.58 41.59
C VAL A 450 36.81 32.27 42.91
N GLY A 451 36.59 33.59 42.89
CA GLY A 451 36.33 34.40 44.09
C GLY A 451 34.89 34.44 44.56
N VAL A 452 33.90 33.97 43.77
CA VAL A 452 32.49 34.15 44.14
C VAL A 452 32.06 33.27 45.32
N LEU A 453 32.61 32.06 45.45
CA LEU A 453 32.29 31.16 46.56
C LEU A 453 32.88 31.63 47.91
N ALA A 454 34.05 32.27 47.87
CA ALA A 454 34.66 32.82 49.08
C ALA A 454 33.93 34.07 49.59
N LEU A 455 33.42 34.92 48.68
CA LEU A 455 32.66 36.13 49.03
C LEU A 455 31.26 35.80 49.57
N LEU A 456 30.58 34.77 49.09
CA LEU A 456 29.30 34.31 49.61
C LEU A 456 29.44 33.72 51.03
N ALA A 457 30.53 33.01 51.32
CA ALA A 457 30.80 32.52 52.67
C ALA A 457 31.11 33.64 53.67
N VAL A 458 31.83 34.67 53.22
CA VAL A 458 32.12 35.88 54.11
C VAL A 458 30.86 36.71 54.31
N ALA A 459 30.02 36.92 53.34
CA ALA A 459 28.75 37.65 53.47
C ALA A 459 27.75 36.88 54.34
N ALA A 460 27.67 35.58 54.28
CA ALA A 460 26.84 34.76 55.13
C ALA A 460 27.32 34.75 56.59
N ALA A 461 28.64 34.73 56.80
CA ALA A 461 29.24 34.81 58.11
C ALA A 461 29.04 36.23 58.79
N ASP A 462 29.09 37.33 58.00
CA ASP A 462 28.85 38.68 58.49
C ASP A 462 27.36 38.90 58.76
N GLN A 463 26.44 38.40 57.99
CA GLN A 463 25.00 38.42 58.32
C GLN A 463 24.67 37.60 59.54
N TRP A 464 25.35 36.44 59.73
CA TRP A 464 25.15 35.64 60.94
C TRP A 464 25.70 36.32 62.19
N ARG A 465 26.83 37.06 62.10
CA ARG A 465 27.39 37.87 63.20
C ARG A 465 26.52 39.13 63.55
N ARG A 466 25.88 39.73 62.52
CA ARG A 466 24.95 40.85 62.74
C ARG A 466 23.66 40.43 63.45
N LYS A 467 23.13 39.25 63.08
CA LYS A 467 21.96 38.66 63.77
C LYS A 467 22.21 38.31 65.25
N LYS A 468 23.46 37.89 65.59
CA LYS A 468 23.83 37.58 66.97
C LYS A 468 24.11 38.85 67.89
N ARG A 469 24.20 40.01 67.29
CA ARG A 469 24.37 41.29 68.05
C ARG A 469 23.06 41.99 68.27
N LEU A 470 21.96 41.51 67.79
CA LEU A 470 20.62 42.08 67.89
C LEU A 470 19.64 41.17 68.64
N SER A 471 20.11 40.13 69.31
CA SER A 471 19.39 39.28 70.24
C SER A 471 19.90 39.44 71.65
#